data_70675b4fb7d80d4f7e5748a24a3c09f8
#
_entry.id   70675b4fb7d80d4f7e5748a24a3c09f8
#
_cell.length_a   1.000
_cell.length_b   1.000
_cell.length_c   1.000
_cell.angle_alpha   90.00
_cell.angle_beta   90.00
_cell.angle_gamma   90.00
#
_symmetry.space_group_name_H-M   'P 1'
#
loop_
_entity.id
_entity.type
_entity.pdbx_description
1 polymer ?
#
loop_
_entity_poly.entity_id
_entity_poly.type
_entity_poly.pdbx_seq_one_letter_code
_entity_poly.pdbx_strand_id
1 'polypeptide(L)'
;PLCLVGSEMCIRDRYDPESAGGIMQTELVEVKDSSLIKDAINWIRIIAEDVPDFYQIYVTNENDKLVGTVSLKALVLATPSSEIKNIMEPIEISVEPEIDREDVSKIFSDYDLVSLPVIDKNQRLIGRITSDDILDVVNEEAEEDLFALAGINEYNHPIYSGIISKTKSRLPWLVVTLIGELIICLLYTS
;
A
#
# COMPACT_ATOMS: atom_id res chain seq x y z
N PRO A 1 6.66 -18.18 -18.40
CA PRO A 1 6.30 -16.79 -18.60
C PRO A 1 7.51 -15.92 -18.26
N LEU A 2 8.02 -15.24 -19.28
CA LEU A 2 9.19 -14.39 -19.18
C LEU A 2 8.79 -13.12 -18.45
N CYS A 3 9.32 -12.92 -17.23
CA CYS A 3 9.28 -11.67 -16.51
C CYS A 3 10.25 -10.70 -17.22
N LEU A 4 9.74 -9.92 -18.18
CA LEU A 4 10.50 -8.99 -19.03
C LEU A 4 10.22 -7.52 -18.70
N VAL A 5 9.53 -7.23 -17.58
CA VAL A 5 9.32 -5.87 -17.08
C VAL A 5 9.72 -5.89 -15.60
N GLY A 6 10.81 -5.21 -15.25
CA GLY A 6 11.34 -4.92 -13.93
C GLY A 6 11.30 -6.03 -12.87
N SER A 7 12.43 -6.32 -12.24
CA SER A 7 12.53 -7.28 -11.12
C SER A 7 11.56 -6.96 -9.96
N GLU A 8 11.09 -5.75 -9.88
CA GLU A 8 10.24 -5.15 -8.85
C GLU A 8 8.80 -5.68 -8.89
N MET A 9 8.17 -5.68 -10.07
CA MET A 9 6.81 -6.24 -10.24
C MET A 9 6.76 -7.73 -9.88
N CYS A 10 7.86 -8.47 -10.09
CA CYS A 10 7.97 -9.88 -9.74
C CYS A 10 8.06 -10.14 -8.23
N ILE A 11 8.48 -9.18 -7.42
CA ILE A 11 8.55 -9.32 -5.95
C ILE A 11 7.15 -9.14 -5.38
N ARG A 12 6.44 -8.10 -5.77
CA ARG A 12 5.08 -7.79 -5.34
C ARG A 12 4.06 -8.88 -5.73
N ASP A 13 4.16 -9.41 -6.95
CA ASP A 13 3.28 -10.48 -7.46
C ASP A 13 3.38 -11.82 -6.69
N ARG A 14 4.33 -11.94 -5.75
CA ARG A 14 4.47 -13.14 -4.90
C ARG A 14 3.60 -13.09 -3.64
N TYR A 15 3.12 -11.91 -3.28
CA TYR A 15 2.32 -11.69 -2.08
C TYR A 15 0.85 -11.55 -2.43
N ASP A 16 0.00 -11.78 -1.45
CA ASP A 16 -1.43 -11.56 -1.57
C ASP A 16 -1.71 -10.07 -1.84
N PRO A 17 -2.54 -9.71 -2.82
CA PRO A 17 -2.93 -8.31 -3.06
C PRO A 17 -3.51 -7.60 -1.83
N GLU A 18 -4.19 -8.34 -0.94
CA GLU A 18 -4.77 -7.84 0.30
C GLU A 18 -3.76 -7.75 1.46
N SER A 19 -2.46 -7.97 1.21
CA SER A 19 -1.40 -7.93 2.21
C SER A 19 -0.48 -6.71 2.05
N ALA A 20 0.29 -6.40 3.09
CA ALA A 20 1.36 -5.39 3.07
C ALA A 20 2.34 -5.59 1.90
N GLY A 21 2.66 -6.85 1.57
CA GLY A 21 3.51 -7.20 0.44
C GLY A 21 2.89 -6.92 -0.92
N GLY A 22 1.55 -6.99 -1.02
CA GLY A 22 0.81 -6.68 -2.24
C GLY A 22 0.75 -5.20 -2.56
N ILE A 23 0.69 -4.34 -1.54
CA ILE A 23 0.60 -2.87 -1.67
C ILE A 23 1.96 -2.17 -1.58
N MET A 24 3.05 -2.85 -1.13
CA MET A 24 4.36 -2.23 -0.95
C MET A 24 5.00 -1.79 -2.26
N GLN A 25 5.78 -0.72 -2.19
CA GLN A 25 6.71 -0.29 -3.22
C GLN A 25 8.09 -0.90 -2.95
N THR A 26 8.76 -1.38 -3.99
CA THR A 26 10.09 -2.00 -3.89
C THR A 26 11.23 -1.02 -4.20
N GLU A 27 10.90 0.16 -4.70
CA GLU A 27 11.83 1.25 -4.95
C GLU A 27 12.21 1.92 -3.63
N LEU A 28 13.42 1.63 -3.17
CA LEU A 28 13.92 2.04 -1.86
C LEU A 28 15.16 2.90 -1.99
N VAL A 29 15.25 3.92 -1.15
CA VAL A 29 16.49 4.65 -0.90
C VAL A 29 17.11 4.12 0.38
N GLU A 30 18.17 3.31 0.25
CA GLU A 30 18.89 2.76 1.40
C GLU A 30 20.35 3.19 1.41
N VAL A 31 20.88 3.34 2.62
CA VAL A 31 22.30 3.66 2.87
C VAL A 31 22.81 2.82 4.04
N LYS A 32 24.13 2.59 4.09
CA LYS A 32 24.75 1.90 5.23
C LYS A 32 24.98 2.86 6.40
N ASP A 33 24.79 2.35 7.62
CA ASP A 33 25.03 3.08 8.87
C ASP A 33 26.47 3.60 9.01
N SER A 34 27.44 2.85 8.47
CA SER A 34 28.86 3.21 8.43
C SER A 34 29.22 4.24 7.35
N SER A 35 28.31 4.57 6.43
CA SER A 35 28.58 5.51 5.33
C SER A 35 28.72 6.96 5.84
N LEU A 36 29.57 7.73 5.17
CA LEU A 36 29.66 9.18 5.41
C LEU A 36 28.48 9.89 4.72
N ILE A 37 28.00 10.95 5.37
CA ILE A 37 26.86 11.74 4.87
C ILE A 37 27.10 12.26 3.44
N LYS A 38 28.33 12.74 3.14
CA LYS A 38 28.67 13.20 1.78
C LYS A 38 28.51 12.09 0.72
N ASP A 39 28.87 10.85 1.07
CA ASP A 39 28.81 9.72 0.13
C ASP A 39 27.36 9.26 -0.05
N ALA A 40 26.56 9.27 1.03
CA ALA A 40 25.13 9.03 0.98
C ALA A 40 24.42 10.07 0.10
N ILE A 41 24.70 11.38 0.26
CA ILE A 41 24.11 12.41 -0.59
C ILE A 41 24.48 12.22 -2.07
N ASN A 42 25.71 11.84 -2.37
CA ASN A 42 26.13 11.59 -3.75
C ASN A 42 25.42 10.37 -4.33
N TRP A 43 25.27 9.30 -3.55
CA TRP A 43 24.53 8.12 -3.94
C TRP A 43 23.05 8.45 -4.23
N ILE A 44 22.39 9.15 -3.30
CA ILE A 44 20.99 9.57 -3.46
C ILE A 44 20.79 10.40 -4.73
N ARG A 45 21.71 11.30 -5.07
CA ARG A 45 21.64 12.08 -6.32
C ARG A 45 21.66 11.23 -7.57
N ILE A 46 22.33 10.08 -7.52
CA ILE A 46 22.42 9.15 -8.67
C ILE A 46 21.10 8.42 -8.86
N ILE A 47 20.50 7.96 -7.74
CA ILE A 47 19.27 7.14 -7.80
C ILE A 47 17.98 7.95 -7.78
N ALA A 48 18.05 9.26 -7.47
CA ALA A 48 16.86 10.11 -7.34
C ALA A 48 16.10 10.32 -8.66
N GLU A 49 16.69 9.99 -9.80
CA GLU A 49 15.99 10.02 -11.10
C GLU A 49 15.10 8.78 -11.29
N ASP A 50 15.42 7.67 -10.60
CA ASP A 50 14.74 6.38 -10.75
C ASP A 50 13.71 6.12 -9.64
N VAL A 51 13.82 6.82 -8.50
CA VAL A 51 12.93 6.62 -7.34
C VAL A 51 11.97 7.80 -7.21
N PRO A 52 10.66 7.57 -7.42
CA PRO A 52 9.67 8.61 -7.21
C PRO A 52 9.60 8.99 -5.72
N ASP A 53 9.24 10.21 -5.45
CA ASP A 53 9.00 10.85 -4.15
C ASP A 53 9.42 10.07 -2.90
N PHE A 54 10.57 10.43 -2.31
CA PHE A 54 11.02 9.88 -1.05
C PHE A 54 11.27 10.98 -0.01
N TYR A 55 10.80 10.77 1.20
CA TYR A 55 10.97 11.68 2.34
C TYR A 55 11.89 11.10 3.40
N GLN A 56 12.03 9.79 3.43
CA GLN A 56 12.84 9.03 4.36
C GLN A 56 13.84 8.14 3.62
N ILE A 57 15.01 8.00 4.21
CA ILE A 57 16.10 7.15 3.74
C ILE A 57 16.26 6.06 4.76
N TYR A 58 16.23 4.81 4.31
CA TYR A 58 16.38 3.66 5.19
C TYR A 58 17.85 3.36 5.44
N VAL A 59 18.19 3.05 6.69
CA VAL A 59 19.55 2.75 7.10
C VAL A 59 19.67 1.27 7.41
N THR A 60 20.60 0.62 6.71
CA THR A 60 20.90 -0.80 6.89
C THR A 60 22.32 -0.99 7.45
N ASN A 61 22.51 -2.06 8.23
CA ASN A 61 23.83 -2.43 8.70
C ASN A 61 24.61 -3.27 7.65
N GLU A 62 25.83 -3.70 8.00
CA GLU A 62 26.67 -4.55 7.15
C GLU A 62 26.04 -5.92 6.79
N ASN A 63 25.01 -6.37 7.52
CA ASN A 63 24.29 -7.61 7.28
C ASN A 63 22.95 -7.38 6.51
N ASP A 64 22.77 -6.20 5.92
CA ASP A 64 21.56 -5.76 5.20
C ASP A 64 20.29 -5.73 6.08
N LYS A 65 20.44 -5.66 7.40
CA LYS A 65 19.30 -5.50 8.30
C LYS A 65 18.95 -4.04 8.47
N LEU A 66 17.67 -3.74 8.50
CA LEU A 66 17.15 -2.43 8.77
C LEU A 66 17.46 -2.04 10.23
N VAL A 67 18.11 -0.90 10.45
CA VAL A 67 18.51 -0.41 11.78
C VAL A 67 17.96 0.97 12.11
N GLY A 68 17.59 1.76 11.13
CA GLY A 68 17.08 3.10 11.36
C GLY A 68 16.57 3.76 10.08
N THR A 69 16.13 5.01 10.25
CA THR A 69 15.80 5.91 9.14
C THR A 69 16.49 7.26 9.33
N VAL A 70 16.68 7.97 8.23
CA VAL A 70 17.16 9.34 8.20
C VAL A 70 16.19 10.18 7.36
N SER A 71 15.69 11.27 7.93
CA SER A 71 14.90 12.21 7.15
C SER A 71 15.80 13.00 6.17
N LEU A 72 15.28 13.34 5.01
CA LEU A 72 16.00 14.17 4.04
C LEU A 72 16.46 15.49 4.67
N LYS A 73 15.64 16.07 5.56
CA LYS A 73 15.98 17.27 6.33
C LYS A 73 17.20 17.07 7.21
N ALA A 74 17.26 15.97 7.97
CA ALA A 74 18.39 15.66 8.84
C ALA A 74 19.68 15.49 8.05
N LEU A 75 19.60 14.81 6.89
CA LEU A 75 20.73 14.61 5.99
C LEU A 75 21.31 15.93 5.44
N VAL A 76 20.43 16.86 5.04
CA VAL A 76 20.86 18.17 4.49
C VAL A 76 21.49 19.07 5.57
N LEU A 77 21.01 19.01 6.80
CA LEU A 77 21.50 19.83 7.91
C LEU A 77 22.76 19.27 8.59
N ALA A 78 23.09 18.03 8.33
CA ALA A 78 24.20 17.34 8.97
C ALA A 78 25.58 17.72 8.39
N THR A 79 26.62 17.49 9.19
CA THR A 79 27.99 17.72 8.76
C THR A 79 28.44 16.65 7.77
N PRO A 80 28.92 17.01 6.56
CA PRO A 80 29.25 16.03 5.50
C PRO A 80 30.26 14.94 5.87
N SER A 81 31.12 15.20 6.85
CA SER A 81 32.14 14.27 7.35
C SER A 81 31.66 13.35 8.46
N SER A 82 30.43 13.49 8.92
CA SER A 82 29.85 12.60 9.93
C SER A 82 29.35 11.31 9.30
N GLU A 83 29.23 10.25 10.11
CA GLU A 83 28.61 8.99 9.71
C GLU A 83 27.10 9.06 9.86
N ILE A 84 26.38 8.30 9.03
CA ILE A 84 24.90 8.21 9.01
C ILE A 84 24.37 7.77 10.37
N LYS A 85 25.03 6.85 11.06
CA LYS A 85 24.60 6.37 12.40
C LYS A 85 24.46 7.49 13.45
N ASN A 86 25.12 8.63 13.25
CA ASN A 86 25.08 9.74 14.20
C ASN A 86 23.82 10.61 14.06
N ILE A 87 23.09 10.47 12.96
CA ILE A 87 21.92 11.28 12.64
C ILE A 87 20.68 10.41 12.40
N MET A 88 20.82 9.08 12.34
CA MET A 88 19.70 8.18 12.14
C MET A 88 18.82 8.13 13.38
N GLU A 89 17.53 7.95 13.17
CA GLU A 89 16.55 7.62 14.17
C GLU A 89 16.31 6.11 14.14
N PRO A 90 16.17 5.46 15.31
CA PRO A 90 15.89 4.02 15.33
C PRO A 90 14.52 3.73 14.71
N ILE A 91 14.36 2.56 14.12
CA ILE A 91 13.05 2.11 13.62
C ILE A 91 12.14 1.83 14.82
N GLU A 92 11.04 2.54 14.88
CA GLU A 92 10.01 2.34 15.90
C GLU A 92 9.05 1.23 15.48
N ILE A 93 8.69 1.20 14.18
CA ILE A 93 7.69 0.27 13.65
C ILE A 93 8.15 -0.23 12.27
N SER A 94 7.94 -1.51 12.04
CA SER A 94 8.10 -2.18 10.76
C SER A 94 7.09 -3.32 10.67
N VAL A 95 6.72 -3.75 9.47
CA VAL A 95 5.75 -4.82 9.25
C VAL A 95 6.34 -5.94 8.40
N GLU A 96 5.80 -7.14 8.57
CA GLU A 96 6.06 -8.28 7.68
C GLU A 96 5.13 -8.21 6.47
N PRO A 97 5.52 -8.77 5.31
CA PRO A 97 4.74 -8.66 4.07
C PRO A 97 3.41 -9.44 4.11
N GLU A 98 3.24 -10.38 5.05
CA GLU A 98 2.04 -11.19 5.19
C GLU A 98 0.93 -10.51 6.01
N ILE A 99 1.18 -9.32 6.59
CA ILE A 99 0.18 -8.57 7.37
C ILE A 99 -0.90 -8.04 6.42
N ASP A 100 -2.15 -8.08 6.88
CA ASP A 100 -3.32 -7.58 6.18
C ASP A 100 -3.24 -6.05 5.96
N ARG A 101 -3.65 -5.58 4.77
CA ARG A 101 -3.60 -4.16 4.39
C ARG A 101 -4.48 -3.26 5.28
N GLU A 102 -5.62 -3.79 5.80
CA GLU A 102 -6.44 -3.05 6.75
C GLU A 102 -5.69 -2.80 8.07
N ASP A 103 -4.96 -3.82 8.58
CA ASP A 103 -4.17 -3.66 9.80
C ASP A 103 -3.01 -2.69 9.59
N VAL A 104 -2.41 -2.68 8.40
CA VAL A 104 -1.41 -1.66 8.00
C VAL A 104 -2.03 -0.26 8.03
N SER A 105 -3.25 -0.07 7.52
CA SER A 105 -3.92 1.24 7.54
C SER A 105 -4.18 1.75 8.97
N LYS A 106 -4.52 0.86 9.91
CA LYS A 106 -4.65 1.19 11.34
C LYS A 106 -3.32 1.65 11.94
N ILE A 107 -2.22 0.95 11.63
CA ILE A 107 -0.86 1.33 12.07
C ILE A 107 -0.51 2.74 11.58
N PHE A 108 -0.77 3.07 10.31
CA PHE A 108 -0.54 4.42 9.78
C PHE A 108 -1.31 5.49 10.54
N SER A 109 -2.60 5.22 10.85
CA SER A 109 -3.47 6.15 11.57
C SER A 109 -3.04 6.31 13.05
N ASP A 110 -2.63 5.23 13.70
CA ASP A 110 -2.28 5.24 15.14
C ASP A 110 -0.95 5.94 15.42
N TYR A 111 -0.03 5.92 14.47
CA TYR A 111 1.33 6.43 14.60
C TYR A 111 1.67 7.64 13.72
N ASP A 112 0.69 8.19 12.99
CA ASP A 112 0.87 9.34 12.08
C ASP A 112 2.05 9.16 11.10
N LEU A 113 2.18 7.96 10.53
CA LEU A 113 3.31 7.60 9.68
C LEU A 113 3.23 8.24 8.29
N VAL A 114 4.38 8.62 7.76
CA VAL A 114 4.54 9.04 6.34
C VAL A 114 4.94 7.85 5.47
N SER A 115 5.73 6.94 6.03
CA SER A 115 6.21 5.74 5.34
C SER A 115 6.48 4.63 6.36
N LEU A 116 6.14 3.40 6.01
CA LEU A 116 6.29 2.21 6.84
C LEU A 116 7.17 1.19 6.12
N PRO A 117 8.31 0.79 6.69
CA PRO A 117 9.17 -0.22 6.10
C PRO A 117 8.57 -1.62 6.25
N VAL A 118 8.68 -2.39 5.16
CA VAL A 118 8.33 -3.81 5.11
C VAL A 118 9.62 -4.63 5.18
N ILE A 119 9.71 -5.55 6.13
CA ILE A 119 10.89 -6.36 6.39
C ILE A 119 10.60 -7.86 6.27
N ASP A 120 11.58 -8.62 5.83
CA ASP A 120 11.49 -10.08 5.85
C ASP A 120 11.74 -10.67 7.26
N LYS A 121 11.60 -11.99 7.39
CA LYS A 121 11.87 -12.74 8.64
C LYS A 121 13.32 -12.62 9.12
N ASN A 122 14.24 -12.17 8.28
CA ASN A 122 15.63 -11.91 8.62
C ASN A 122 15.90 -10.46 9.00
N GLN A 123 14.84 -9.64 9.10
CA GLN A 123 14.91 -8.19 9.34
C GLN A 123 15.56 -7.39 8.19
N ARG A 124 15.52 -7.91 6.96
CA ARG A 124 15.98 -7.19 5.77
C ARG A 124 14.86 -6.38 5.20
N LEU A 125 15.18 -5.18 4.76
CA LEU A 125 14.24 -4.30 4.09
C LEU A 125 13.89 -4.87 2.70
N ILE A 126 12.61 -5.07 2.42
CA ILE A 126 12.12 -5.62 1.15
C ILE A 126 11.19 -4.67 0.41
N GLY A 127 10.62 -3.69 1.12
CA GLY A 127 9.71 -2.71 0.55
C GLY A 127 9.39 -1.59 1.53
N ARG A 128 8.61 -0.64 1.06
CA ARG A 128 8.00 0.43 1.86
C ARG A 128 6.55 0.60 1.45
N ILE A 129 5.72 1.06 2.37
CA ILE A 129 4.36 1.50 2.11
C ILE A 129 4.31 2.98 2.43
N THR A 130 3.70 3.78 1.60
CA THR A 130 3.58 5.24 1.80
C THR A 130 2.15 5.61 2.20
N SER A 131 1.96 6.82 2.73
CA SER A 131 0.64 7.28 3.17
C SER A 131 -0.36 7.41 2.03
N ASP A 132 0.09 7.68 0.81
CA ASP A 132 -0.73 7.72 -0.38
C ASP A 132 -1.22 6.32 -0.79
N ASP A 133 -0.37 5.28 -0.73
CA ASP A 133 -0.80 3.90 -0.94
C ASP A 133 -1.91 3.48 0.06
N ILE A 134 -1.79 3.93 1.32
CA ILE A 134 -2.79 3.66 2.36
C ILE A 134 -4.11 4.40 2.13
N LEU A 135 -4.08 5.62 1.59
CA LEU A 135 -5.30 6.34 1.24
C LEU A 135 -6.12 5.59 0.20
N ASP A 136 -5.46 4.95 -0.76
CA ASP A 136 -6.14 4.12 -1.77
C ASP A 136 -6.77 2.89 -1.11
N VAL A 137 -6.06 2.21 -0.21
CA VAL A 137 -6.61 1.08 0.57
C VAL A 137 -7.84 1.50 1.38
N VAL A 138 -7.77 2.60 2.12
CA VAL A 138 -8.91 3.08 2.95
C VAL A 138 -10.12 3.40 2.08
N ASN A 139 -9.94 3.96 0.89
CA ASN A 139 -11.04 4.23 -0.04
C ASN A 139 -11.64 2.94 -0.59
N GLU A 140 -10.83 1.97 -0.97
CA GLU A 140 -11.29 0.65 -1.46
C GLU A 140 -12.10 -0.08 -0.39
N GLU A 141 -11.59 -0.19 0.84
CA GLU A 141 -12.27 -0.81 1.98
C GLU A 141 -13.61 -0.11 2.30
N ALA A 142 -13.63 1.24 2.30
CA ALA A 142 -14.85 1.98 2.52
C ALA A 142 -15.91 1.74 1.42
N GLU A 143 -15.49 1.58 0.15
CA GLU A 143 -16.38 1.22 -0.95
C GLU A 143 -16.91 -0.21 -0.80
N GLU A 144 -16.08 -1.17 -0.41
CA GLU A 144 -16.46 -2.56 -0.17
C GLU A 144 -17.50 -2.67 0.95
N ASP A 145 -17.28 -1.96 2.07
CA ASP A 145 -18.22 -1.89 3.19
C ASP A 145 -19.58 -1.33 2.77
N LEU A 146 -19.59 -0.26 1.97
CA LEU A 146 -20.83 0.32 1.44
C LEU A 146 -21.57 -0.66 0.51
N PHE A 147 -20.86 -1.41 -0.32
CA PHE A 147 -21.46 -2.43 -1.18
C PHE A 147 -22.01 -3.60 -0.37
N ALA A 148 -21.30 -4.04 0.66
CA ALA A 148 -21.76 -5.08 1.58
C ALA A 148 -23.04 -4.66 2.30
N LEU A 149 -23.12 -3.44 2.82
CA LEU A 149 -24.32 -2.88 3.44
C LEU A 149 -25.50 -2.76 2.45
N ALA A 150 -25.22 -2.47 1.17
CA ALA A 150 -26.23 -2.41 0.12
C ALA A 150 -26.67 -3.80 -0.40
N GLY A 151 -26.08 -4.90 0.11
CA GLY A 151 -26.36 -6.27 -0.35
C GLY A 151 -25.89 -6.54 -1.78
N ILE A 152 -24.91 -5.79 -2.27
CA ILE A 152 -24.32 -5.93 -3.60
C ILE A 152 -23.05 -6.76 -3.45
N ASN A 153 -23.03 -7.97 -4.02
CA ASN A 153 -21.84 -8.81 -4.02
C ASN A 153 -20.71 -8.17 -4.83
N GLU A 154 -19.48 -8.23 -4.30
CA GLU A 154 -18.19 -7.73 -4.78
C GLU A 154 -17.87 -7.97 -6.27
N TYR A 155 -18.40 -9.04 -6.86
CA TYR A 155 -18.18 -9.41 -8.26
C TYR A 155 -18.77 -8.45 -9.32
N ASN A 156 -19.45 -7.37 -8.91
CA ASN A 156 -20.09 -6.40 -9.79
C ASN A 156 -19.52 -4.99 -9.67
N HIS A 157 -18.19 -4.83 -9.78
CA HIS A 157 -17.57 -3.51 -9.85
C HIS A 157 -18.30 -2.63 -10.90
N PRO A 158 -18.93 -1.51 -10.50
CA PRO A 158 -19.84 -0.75 -11.37
C PRO A 158 -19.15 -0.11 -12.57
N ILE A 159 -17.82 -0.04 -12.58
CA ILE A 159 -17.04 0.61 -13.64
C ILE A 159 -16.72 -0.36 -14.79
N TYR A 160 -16.51 -1.65 -14.49
CA TYR A 160 -16.05 -2.63 -15.50
C TYR A 160 -17.09 -3.69 -15.89
N SER A 161 -18.20 -3.82 -15.14
CA SER A 161 -19.25 -4.78 -15.48
C SER A 161 -20.14 -4.24 -16.60
N GLY A 162 -20.26 -5.00 -17.69
CA GLY A 162 -21.13 -4.68 -18.81
C GLY A 162 -22.59 -4.50 -18.36
N ILE A 163 -23.36 -3.70 -19.11
CA ILE A 163 -24.78 -3.38 -18.85
C ILE A 163 -25.62 -4.63 -18.57
N ILE A 164 -25.31 -5.75 -19.22
CA ILE A 164 -26.01 -7.04 -19.09
C ILE A 164 -25.84 -7.64 -17.68
N SER A 165 -24.66 -7.55 -17.08
CA SER A 165 -24.40 -8.07 -15.73
C SER A 165 -25.18 -7.25 -14.67
N LYS A 166 -25.19 -5.92 -14.81
CA LYS A 166 -25.95 -5.01 -13.93
C LYS A 166 -27.46 -5.25 -14.02
N THR A 167 -27.98 -5.55 -15.20
CA THR A 167 -29.41 -5.85 -15.40
C THR A 167 -29.76 -7.19 -14.77
N LYS A 168 -28.90 -8.20 -14.91
CA LYS A 168 -29.17 -9.55 -14.40
C LYS A 168 -29.20 -9.61 -12.85
N SER A 169 -28.38 -8.81 -12.16
CA SER A 169 -28.39 -8.77 -10.70
C SER A 169 -29.62 -8.05 -10.11
N ARG A 170 -30.19 -7.08 -10.84
CA ARG A 170 -31.40 -6.33 -10.42
C ARG A 170 -32.71 -6.96 -10.88
N LEU A 171 -32.66 -7.84 -11.87
CA LEU A 171 -33.84 -8.48 -12.46
C LEU A 171 -34.74 -9.18 -11.42
N PRO A 172 -34.22 -9.98 -10.46
CA PRO A 172 -35.05 -10.66 -9.46
C PRO A 172 -35.87 -9.68 -8.61
N TRP A 173 -35.27 -8.56 -8.19
CA TRP A 173 -35.95 -7.54 -7.40
C TRP A 173 -37.05 -6.84 -8.21
N LEU A 174 -36.79 -6.49 -9.48
CA LEU A 174 -37.76 -5.87 -10.37
C LEU A 174 -38.94 -6.79 -10.65
N VAL A 175 -38.70 -8.09 -10.77
CA VAL A 175 -39.79 -9.09 -10.97
C VAL A 175 -40.67 -9.18 -9.71
N VAL A 176 -40.08 -9.18 -8.53
CA VAL A 176 -40.85 -9.23 -7.26
C VAL A 176 -41.71 -7.97 -7.08
N THR A 177 -41.19 -6.78 -7.38
CA THR A 177 -41.96 -5.53 -7.32
C THR A 177 -43.07 -5.51 -8.35
N LEU A 178 -42.82 -5.93 -9.59
CA LEU A 178 -43.80 -6.00 -10.67
C LEU A 178 -44.99 -6.93 -10.29
N ILE A 179 -44.67 -8.13 -9.75
CA ILE A 179 -45.71 -9.07 -9.28
C ILE A 179 -46.50 -8.49 -8.13
N GLY A 180 -45.85 -7.81 -7.19
CA GLY A 180 -46.51 -7.13 -6.09
C GLY A 180 -47.51 -6.07 -6.54
N GLU A 181 -47.13 -5.20 -7.47
CA GLU A 181 -47.97 -4.18 -8.06
C GLU A 181 -49.15 -4.79 -8.83
N LEU A 182 -48.91 -5.86 -9.57
CA LEU A 182 -49.96 -6.55 -10.33
C LEU A 182 -51.01 -7.18 -9.41
N ILE A 183 -50.62 -7.77 -8.27
CA ILE A 183 -51.52 -8.32 -7.27
C ILE A 183 -52.35 -7.21 -6.61
N ILE A 184 -51.71 -6.08 -6.25
CA ILE A 184 -52.40 -4.92 -5.67
C ILE A 184 -53.42 -4.36 -6.66
N CYS A 185 -53.04 -4.24 -7.93
CA CYS A 185 -53.97 -3.76 -8.97
C CYS A 185 -55.20 -4.67 -9.14
N LEU A 186 -54.97 -6.01 -9.14
CA LEU A 186 -56.09 -6.96 -9.23
C LEU A 186 -57.01 -6.95 -8.01
N LEU A 187 -56.44 -6.77 -6.81
CA LEU A 187 -57.24 -6.68 -5.55
C LEU A 187 -58.06 -5.37 -5.50
N TYR A 188 -57.55 -4.28 -6.11
CA TYR A 188 -58.23 -2.99 -6.08
C TYR A 188 -59.31 -2.82 -7.17
N THR A 189 -59.20 -3.63 -8.24
CA THR A 189 -60.16 -3.59 -9.38
C THR A 189 -61.24 -4.67 -9.32
N SER A 190 -61.18 -5.57 -8.34
CA SER A 190 -62.19 -6.60 -8.07
C SER A 190 -63.11 -6.19 -6.90
#